data_cbfdddd2704daf62185b55c85a075e3c
#
_entry.id   cbfdddd2704daf62185b55c85a075e3c
#
_cell.length_a   1.000
_cell.length_b   1.000
_cell.length_c   1.000
_cell.angle_alpha   90.00
_cell.angle_beta   90.00
_cell.angle_gamma   90.00
#
_symmetry.space_group_name_H-M   'P 1'
#
loop_
_entity.id
_entity.type
_entity.pdbx_description
1 polymer ?
#
loop_
_entity_poly.entity_id
_entity_poly.type
_entity_poly.pdbx_seq_one_letter_code
_entity_poly.pdbx_strand_id
1 'polypeptide(L)'
;SVASMGSGFIDLAWNESSRELGVLPEAIVFNDWVAPKPKPEALDDFAARLLEPEAAGAPNPVSLALLRRELPQFVEGEGPVDATFSGDLDEMRRWAPALDHSYVAVQGPPGTGKTYSGAHLILELIRSGQRVGITAFSHSAIDNLLSAVVIVFRDAGALDLLRAVRRGTAPRSGGLPGVTYAGGNPACANRKYN
;
A
#
# COMPACT_ATOMS: atom_id res chain seq x y z
N SER A 1 0.87 16.19 23.46
CA SER A 1 1.12 16.16 22.00
C SER A 1 1.84 17.44 21.56
N VAL A 2 2.57 17.39 20.44
CA VAL A 2 3.18 18.57 19.82
C VAL A 2 2.07 19.37 19.12
N ALA A 3 1.93 20.64 19.46
CA ALA A 3 0.94 21.54 18.86
C ALA A 3 1.53 22.31 17.67
N SER A 4 2.77 22.78 17.79
CA SER A 4 3.50 23.40 16.69
C SER A 4 5.01 23.21 16.86
N MET A 5 5.76 23.42 15.78
CA MET A 5 7.23 23.33 15.79
C MET A 5 7.79 24.42 14.87
N GLY A 6 8.79 25.15 15.35
CA GLY A 6 9.48 26.17 14.60
C GLY A 6 10.99 26.15 14.84
N SER A 7 11.71 27.08 14.21
CA SER A 7 13.15 27.17 14.39
C SER A 7 13.48 27.57 15.83
N GLY A 8 13.92 26.61 16.62
CA GLY A 8 14.37 26.83 18.01
C GLY A 8 13.29 26.70 19.08
N PHE A 9 12.07 26.31 18.75
CA PHE A 9 11.02 26.04 19.72
C PHE A 9 10.09 24.92 19.33
N ILE A 10 9.43 24.30 20.33
CA ILE A 10 8.38 23.30 20.19
C ILE A 10 7.24 23.68 21.13
N ASP A 11 6.04 23.85 20.58
CA ASP A 11 4.84 24.06 21.39
C ASP A 11 4.22 22.70 21.74
N LEU A 12 4.00 22.49 23.02
CA LEU A 12 3.35 21.29 23.52
C LEU A 12 1.91 21.59 23.93
N ALA A 13 0.98 20.77 23.42
CA ALA A 13 -0.37 20.75 23.98
C ALA A 13 -0.33 20.04 25.33
N TRP A 14 -0.52 20.81 26.40
CA TRP A 14 -0.47 20.37 27.79
C TRP A 14 -1.87 20.06 28.27
N ASN A 15 -2.18 18.80 28.51
CA ASN A 15 -3.45 18.38 29.09
C ASN A 15 -3.46 18.54 30.63
N GLU A 16 -4.62 18.40 31.23
CA GLU A 16 -4.84 18.61 32.65
C GLU A 16 -3.99 17.63 33.51
N SER A 17 -3.95 16.36 33.11
CA SER A 17 -3.12 15.33 33.78
C SER A 17 -1.62 15.66 33.73
N SER A 18 -1.15 16.27 32.65
CA SER A 18 0.25 16.70 32.53
C SER A 18 0.55 17.94 33.39
N ARG A 19 -0.44 18.81 33.61
CA ARG A 19 -0.32 19.98 34.50
C ARG A 19 -0.23 19.57 35.97
N GLU A 20 -0.97 18.53 36.35
CA GLU A 20 -0.95 17.99 37.72
C GLU A 20 0.42 17.41 38.13
N LEU A 21 1.22 16.96 37.15
CA LEU A 21 2.58 16.48 37.40
C LEU A 21 3.55 17.57 37.87
N GLY A 22 3.27 18.84 37.60
CA GLY A 22 4.06 19.98 38.09
C GLY A 22 5.50 20.07 37.58
N VAL A 23 5.89 19.22 36.64
CA VAL A 23 7.27 19.07 36.13
C VAL A 23 7.29 19.36 34.63
N LEU A 24 8.21 20.22 34.18
CA LEU A 24 8.46 20.44 32.77
C LEU A 24 9.26 19.25 32.22
N PRO A 25 8.95 18.76 30.99
CA PRO A 25 9.68 17.66 30.41
C PRO A 25 11.10 18.09 30.02
N GLU A 26 12.09 17.31 30.42
CA GLU A 26 13.48 17.48 30.00
C GLU A 26 13.78 16.84 28.65
N ALA A 27 12.92 15.91 28.19
CA ALA A 27 13.02 15.23 26.91
C ALA A 27 11.64 14.92 26.35
N ILE A 28 11.55 14.88 25.00
CA ILE A 28 10.34 14.49 24.28
C ILE A 28 10.67 13.23 23.50
N VAL A 29 9.94 12.15 23.78
CA VAL A 29 9.97 10.93 23.00
C VAL A 29 8.68 10.86 22.20
N PHE A 30 8.80 10.80 20.88
CA PHE A 30 7.64 10.55 20.03
C PHE A 30 7.20 9.11 20.21
N ASN A 31 6.00 8.94 20.72
CA ASN A 31 5.35 7.63 20.80
C ASN A 31 4.23 7.57 19.79
N ASP A 32 4.55 7.12 18.58
CA ASP A 32 3.58 6.81 17.54
C ASP A 32 2.94 5.46 17.81
N TRP A 33 2.10 5.39 18.86
CA TRP A 33 1.29 4.21 19.05
C TRP A 33 0.13 4.21 18.05
N VAL A 34 0.24 3.35 17.05
CA VAL A 34 -0.82 3.09 16.08
C VAL A 34 -1.65 1.92 16.60
N ALA A 35 -2.95 2.16 16.83
CA ALA A 35 -3.86 1.10 17.25
C ALA A 35 -3.80 -0.06 16.23
N PRO A 36 -3.57 -1.30 16.65
CA PRO A 36 -3.38 -2.42 15.73
C PRO A 36 -4.67 -2.84 15.00
N LYS A 37 -5.83 -2.40 15.48
CA LYS A 37 -7.14 -2.76 14.88
C LYS A 37 -7.27 -2.26 13.41
N PRO A 38 -7.78 -3.08 12.47
CA PRO A 38 -8.43 -4.40 12.65
C PRO A 38 -7.47 -5.61 12.45
N LYS A 39 -6.16 -5.45 12.65
CA LYS A 39 -5.19 -6.52 12.37
C LYS A 39 -5.35 -7.77 13.25
N PRO A 40 -5.60 -7.65 14.57
CA PRO A 40 -5.83 -8.83 15.42
C PRO A 40 -7.03 -9.65 14.94
N GLU A 41 -8.14 -9.00 14.65
CA GLU A 41 -9.35 -9.66 14.19
C GLU A 41 -9.15 -10.36 12.84
N ALA A 42 -8.36 -9.77 11.94
CA ALA A 42 -8.02 -10.39 10.65
C ALA A 42 -7.07 -11.59 10.81
N LEU A 43 -6.18 -11.56 11.79
CA LEU A 43 -5.31 -12.69 12.12
C LEU A 43 -6.08 -13.84 12.78
N ASP A 44 -7.02 -13.52 13.66
CA ASP A 44 -7.90 -14.51 14.29
C ASP A 44 -8.79 -15.20 13.25
N ASP A 45 -9.40 -14.45 12.31
CA ASP A 45 -10.18 -15.02 11.20
C ASP A 45 -9.31 -15.91 10.31
N PHE A 46 -8.07 -15.47 9.99
CA PHE A 46 -7.14 -16.28 9.21
C PHE A 46 -6.75 -17.57 9.94
N ALA A 47 -6.48 -17.50 11.24
CA ALA A 47 -6.15 -18.66 12.06
C ALA A 47 -7.31 -19.65 12.15
N ALA A 48 -8.55 -19.15 12.34
CA ALA A 48 -9.74 -19.98 12.33
C ALA A 48 -9.91 -20.74 11.01
N ARG A 49 -9.72 -20.07 9.87
CA ARG A 49 -9.79 -20.68 8.55
C ARG A 49 -8.68 -21.73 8.31
N LEU A 50 -7.53 -21.54 8.94
CA LEU A 50 -6.43 -22.49 8.84
C LEU A 50 -6.65 -23.74 9.68
N LEU A 51 -7.22 -23.56 10.88
CA LEU A 51 -7.42 -24.64 11.86
C LEU A 51 -8.73 -25.40 11.62
N GLU A 52 -9.79 -24.70 11.21
CA GLU A 52 -11.16 -25.22 11.06
C GLU A 52 -11.73 -24.85 9.68
N PRO A 53 -11.13 -25.28 8.56
CA PRO A 53 -11.53 -24.86 7.22
C PRO A 53 -12.97 -25.27 6.86
N GLU A 54 -13.47 -26.35 7.45
CA GLU A 54 -14.84 -26.82 7.23
C GLU A 54 -15.89 -25.86 7.83
N ALA A 55 -15.58 -25.24 8.96
CA ALA A 55 -16.49 -24.30 9.65
C ALA A 55 -16.30 -22.85 9.19
N ALA A 56 -15.06 -22.41 9.02
CA ALA A 56 -14.70 -21.01 8.75
C ALA A 56 -14.42 -20.73 7.26
N GLY A 57 -14.35 -21.77 6.42
CA GLY A 57 -13.94 -21.66 5.01
C GLY A 57 -12.42 -21.69 4.85
N ALA A 58 -11.96 -21.98 3.63
CA ALA A 58 -10.52 -22.04 3.31
C ALA A 58 -9.84 -20.66 3.51
N PRO A 59 -8.58 -20.65 3.98
CA PRO A 59 -7.80 -19.44 4.09
C PRO A 59 -7.49 -18.87 2.69
N ASN A 60 -7.23 -17.57 2.61
CA ASN A 60 -6.80 -16.96 1.36
C ASN A 60 -5.47 -17.60 0.90
N PRO A 61 -5.39 -18.14 -0.34
CA PRO A 61 -4.22 -18.89 -0.81
C PRO A 61 -2.95 -18.02 -0.84
N VAL A 62 -3.04 -16.75 -1.21
CA VAL A 62 -1.89 -15.84 -1.26
C VAL A 62 -1.35 -15.58 0.15
N SER A 63 -2.23 -15.38 1.13
CA SER A 63 -1.83 -15.20 2.53
C SER A 63 -1.16 -16.45 3.09
N LEU A 64 -1.64 -17.63 2.71
CA LEU A 64 -1.07 -18.91 3.13
C LEU A 64 0.30 -19.14 2.48
N ALA A 65 0.43 -18.88 1.19
CA ALA A 65 1.69 -18.97 0.45
C ALA A 65 2.76 -18.02 1.04
N LEU A 66 2.36 -16.77 1.36
CA LEU A 66 3.25 -15.81 2.02
C LEU A 66 3.72 -16.31 3.40
N LEU A 67 2.81 -16.86 4.23
CA LEU A 67 3.14 -17.41 5.54
C LEU A 67 4.12 -18.59 5.42
N ARG A 68 3.92 -19.46 4.45
CA ARG A 68 4.76 -20.63 4.17
C ARG A 68 6.04 -20.29 3.42
N ARG A 69 6.19 -19.04 2.94
CA ARG A 69 7.31 -18.61 2.09
C ARG A 69 7.41 -19.42 0.81
N GLU A 70 6.28 -19.79 0.24
CA GLU A 70 6.23 -20.51 -1.02
C GLU A 70 6.78 -19.64 -2.17
N LEU A 71 7.35 -20.25 -3.17
CA LEU A 71 7.82 -19.52 -4.35
C LEU A 71 6.62 -18.94 -5.12
N PRO A 72 6.81 -17.77 -5.77
CA PRO A 72 5.79 -17.17 -6.62
C PRO A 72 5.31 -18.17 -7.70
N GLN A 73 4.01 -18.16 -7.95
CA GLN A 73 3.39 -18.98 -9.00
C GLN A 73 2.88 -18.08 -10.13
N PHE A 74 3.04 -18.54 -11.35
CA PHE A 74 2.64 -17.86 -12.56
C PHE A 74 1.83 -18.79 -13.45
N VAL A 75 1.05 -18.23 -14.35
CA VAL A 75 0.45 -18.97 -15.45
C VAL A 75 1.56 -19.72 -16.20
N GLU A 76 1.31 -20.96 -16.60
CA GLU A 76 2.31 -21.83 -17.19
C GLU A 76 3.03 -21.18 -18.38
N GLY A 77 4.35 -21.17 -18.32
CA GLY A 77 5.22 -20.57 -19.35
C GLY A 77 5.38 -19.05 -19.30
N GLU A 78 4.66 -18.35 -18.43
CA GLU A 78 4.64 -16.86 -18.40
C GLU A 78 5.51 -16.27 -17.28
N GLY A 79 6.10 -17.09 -16.44
CA GLY A 79 6.95 -16.64 -15.32
C GLY A 79 8.36 -16.22 -15.77
N PRO A 80 9.20 -15.75 -14.81
CA PRO A 80 10.61 -15.50 -15.07
C PRO A 80 11.33 -16.75 -15.53
N VAL A 81 12.28 -16.60 -16.45
CA VAL A 81 13.10 -17.70 -16.95
C VAL A 81 13.87 -18.34 -15.78
N ASP A 82 13.81 -19.66 -15.66
CA ASP A 82 14.45 -20.46 -14.61
C ASP A 82 14.11 -20.01 -13.17
N ALA A 83 12.91 -19.45 -12.98
CA ALA A 83 12.46 -18.86 -11.70
C ALA A 83 13.44 -17.81 -11.13
N THR A 84 14.25 -17.18 -11.98
CA THR A 84 15.22 -16.16 -11.60
C THR A 84 14.62 -14.79 -11.84
N PHE A 85 14.49 -14.01 -10.77
CA PHE A 85 14.01 -12.62 -10.84
C PHE A 85 15.19 -11.68 -11.08
N SER A 86 15.24 -11.08 -12.25
CA SER A 86 16.15 -9.95 -12.52
C SER A 86 15.54 -8.65 -12.01
N GLY A 87 16.37 -7.63 -11.84
CA GLY A 87 15.90 -6.27 -11.59
C GLY A 87 15.44 -5.53 -12.85
N ASP A 88 15.37 -6.22 -13.98
CA ASP A 88 15.00 -5.63 -15.26
C ASP A 88 13.49 -5.30 -15.32
N LEU A 89 13.18 -4.05 -15.66
CA LEU A 89 11.81 -3.56 -15.66
C LEU A 89 10.96 -4.21 -16.77
N ASP A 90 11.52 -4.45 -17.94
CA ASP A 90 10.76 -5.01 -19.06
C ASP A 90 10.44 -6.47 -18.81
N GLU A 91 11.32 -7.19 -18.13
CA GLU A 91 11.03 -8.53 -17.64
C GLU A 91 9.94 -8.51 -16.57
N MET A 92 10.03 -7.61 -15.59
CA MET A 92 9.00 -7.45 -14.56
C MET A 92 7.61 -7.15 -15.15
N ARG A 93 7.55 -6.26 -16.13
CA ARG A 93 6.31 -5.91 -16.85
C ARG A 93 5.68 -7.10 -17.57
N ARG A 94 6.50 -8.01 -18.07
CA ARG A 94 6.06 -9.21 -18.78
C ARG A 94 5.41 -10.23 -17.85
N TRP A 95 6.07 -10.58 -16.75
CA TRP A 95 5.56 -11.61 -15.85
C TRP A 95 4.53 -11.11 -14.82
N ALA A 96 4.48 -9.80 -14.52
CA ALA A 96 3.58 -9.31 -13.47
C ALA A 96 2.09 -9.60 -13.74
N PRO A 97 1.56 -9.43 -14.96
CA PRO A 97 0.17 -9.78 -15.27
C PRO A 97 -0.13 -11.27 -15.20
N ALA A 98 0.89 -12.11 -15.31
CA ALA A 98 0.78 -13.56 -15.31
C ALA A 98 0.89 -14.19 -13.91
N LEU A 99 1.01 -13.38 -12.86
CA LEU A 99 1.03 -13.88 -11.48
C LEU A 99 -0.30 -14.56 -11.15
N ASP A 100 -0.24 -15.85 -10.78
CA ASP A 100 -1.41 -16.68 -10.54
C ASP A 100 -1.64 -16.92 -9.05
N HIS A 101 -2.66 -16.26 -8.47
CA HIS A 101 -3.06 -16.38 -7.06
C HIS A 101 -1.87 -16.41 -6.08
N SER A 102 -0.84 -15.61 -6.34
CA SER A 102 0.44 -15.64 -5.66
C SER A 102 0.96 -14.24 -5.37
N TYR A 103 2.21 -14.14 -4.95
CA TYR A 103 2.86 -12.88 -4.59
C TYR A 103 4.30 -12.84 -5.06
N VAL A 104 4.84 -11.65 -5.25
CA VAL A 104 6.28 -11.41 -5.43
C VAL A 104 6.76 -10.38 -4.42
N ALA A 105 7.80 -10.70 -3.68
CA ALA A 105 8.43 -9.79 -2.73
C ALA A 105 9.54 -8.99 -3.43
N VAL A 106 9.33 -7.69 -3.64
CA VAL A 106 10.33 -6.78 -4.23
C VAL A 106 11.06 -6.05 -3.12
N GLN A 107 12.32 -6.43 -2.88
CA GLN A 107 13.19 -5.80 -1.89
C GLN A 107 14.18 -4.86 -2.56
N GLY A 108 14.51 -3.76 -1.88
CA GLY A 108 15.58 -2.85 -2.28
C GLY A 108 15.72 -1.70 -1.29
N PRO A 109 16.95 -1.18 -1.09
CA PRO A 109 17.17 -0.01 -0.24
C PRO A 109 16.46 1.25 -0.78
N PRO A 110 16.39 2.34 0.00
CA PRO A 110 15.92 3.62 -0.50
C PRO A 110 16.68 4.05 -1.77
N GLY A 111 15.97 4.62 -2.74
CA GLY A 111 16.58 5.12 -3.99
C GLY A 111 16.78 4.08 -5.10
N THR A 112 16.46 2.79 -4.90
CA THR A 112 16.64 1.74 -5.92
C THR A 112 15.53 1.68 -6.98
N GLY A 113 14.68 2.69 -7.09
CA GLY A 113 13.66 2.73 -8.13
C GLY A 113 12.38 1.93 -7.87
N LYS A 114 12.16 1.37 -6.66
CA LYS A 114 10.93 0.58 -6.36
C LYS A 114 9.63 1.28 -6.74
N THR A 115 9.51 2.57 -6.43
CA THR A 115 8.34 3.37 -6.77
C THR A 115 8.17 3.52 -8.28
N TYR A 116 9.29 3.70 -8.99
CA TYR A 116 9.31 3.78 -10.46
C TYR A 116 8.86 2.45 -11.08
N SER A 117 9.50 1.35 -10.69
CA SER A 117 9.12 0.01 -11.17
C SER A 117 7.66 -0.32 -10.81
N GLY A 118 7.24 -0.05 -9.58
CA GLY A 118 5.86 -0.26 -9.14
C GLY A 118 4.83 0.51 -9.97
N ALA A 119 5.11 1.75 -10.35
CA ALA A 119 4.22 2.54 -11.21
C ALA A 119 4.10 1.95 -12.62
N HIS A 120 5.18 1.43 -13.19
CA HIS A 120 5.16 0.74 -14.48
C HIS A 120 4.40 -0.60 -14.42
N LEU A 121 4.60 -1.38 -13.36
CA LEU A 121 3.85 -2.62 -13.16
C LEU A 121 2.35 -2.34 -13.04
N ILE A 122 1.95 -1.29 -12.34
CA ILE A 122 0.54 -0.88 -12.23
C ILE A 122 -0.04 -0.54 -13.62
N LEU A 123 0.71 0.12 -14.48
CA LEU A 123 0.27 0.39 -15.85
C LEU A 123 -0.01 -0.91 -16.62
N GLU A 124 0.88 -1.89 -16.57
CA GLU A 124 0.69 -3.16 -17.27
C GLU A 124 -0.48 -3.98 -16.70
N LEU A 125 -0.62 -4.01 -15.37
CA LEU A 125 -1.76 -4.66 -14.72
C LEU A 125 -3.09 -4.02 -15.12
N ILE A 126 -3.17 -2.69 -15.20
CA ILE A 126 -4.39 -2.00 -15.66
C ILE A 126 -4.64 -2.25 -17.16
N ARG A 127 -3.60 -2.27 -18.01
CA ARG A 127 -3.71 -2.61 -19.42
C ARG A 127 -4.22 -4.03 -19.65
N SER A 128 -3.84 -4.97 -18.78
CA SER A 128 -4.37 -6.33 -18.80
C SER A 128 -5.75 -6.49 -18.15
N GLY A 129 -6.42 -5.38 -17.81
CA GLY A 129 -7.78 -5.37 -17.25
C GLY A 129 -7.85 -5.71 -15.75
N GLN A 130 -6.71 -5.76 -15.06
CA GLN A 130 -6.68 -6.06 -13.64
C GLN A 130 -6.96 -4.81 -12.79
N ARG A 131 -7.47 -5.04 -11.58
CA ARG A 131 -7.69 -4.00 -10.57
C ARG A 131 -6.57 -4.03 -9.54
N VAL A 132 -5.98 -2.87 -9.26
CA VAL A 132 -4.83 -2.76 -8.38
C VAL A 132 -5.21 -2.03 -7.09
N GLY A 133 -4.94 -2.66 -5.93
CA GLY A 133 -5.02 -2.04 -4.61
C GLY A 133 -3.64 -1.62 -4.12
N ILE A 134 -3.53 -0.37 -3.64
CA ILE A 134 -2.30 0.15 -3.04
C ILE A 134 -2.50 0.33 -1.54
N THR A 135 -1.62 -0.22 -0.74
CA THR A 135 -1.58 -0.03 0.70
C THR A 135 -0.16 0.31 1.18
N ALA A 136 -0.05 1.10 2.22
CA ALA A 136 1.23 1.45 2.84
C ALA A 136 1.04 1.87 4.30
N PHE A 137 2.15 2.00 5.05
CA PHE A 137 2.14 2.45 6.45
C PHE A 137 1.82 3.94 6.59
N SER A 138 1.95 4.74 5.53
CA SER A 138 1.64 6.17 5.57
C SER A 138 0.87 6.63 4.33
N HIS A 139 0.06 7.65 4.51
CA HIS A 139 -0.60 8.32 3.40
C HIS A 139 0.40 8.92 2.41
N SER A 140 1.51 9.46 2.89
CA SER A 140 2.56 10.03 2.03
C SER A 140 3.18 8.98 1.10
N ALA A 141 3.38 7.75 1.57
CA ALA A 141 3.92 6.67 0.72
C ALA A 141 2.93 6.29 -0.40
N ILE A 142 1.62 6.26 -0.09
CA ILE A 142 0.58 6.05 -1.09
C ILE A 142 0.56 7.19 -2.11
N ASP A 143 0.62 8.44 -1.65
CA ASP A 143 0.56 9.62 -2.49
C ASP A 143 1.79 9.71 -3.41
N ASN A 144 2.98 9.34 -2.92
CA ASN A 144 4.21 9.28 -3.71
C ASN A 144 4.11 8.24 -4.85
N LEU A 145 3.62 7.03 -4.54
CA LEU A 145 3.43 6.01 -5.57
C LEU A 145 2.34 6.44 -6.57
N LEU A 146 1.23 6.98 -6.09
CA LEU A 146 0.13 7.43 -6.95
C LEU A 146 0.56 8.57 -7.89
N SER A 147 1.41 9.49 -7.41
CA SER A 147 2.01 10.54 -8.22
C SER A 147 2.90 9.97 -9.34
N ALA A 148 3.71 8.96 -9.02
CA ALA A 148 4.53 8.25 -10.00
C ALA A 148 3.65 7.51 -11.04
N VAL A 149 2.57 6.87 -10.60
CA VAL A 149 1.59 6.23 -11.49
C VAL A 149 1.00 7.24 -12.48
N VAL A 150 0.56 8.41 -12.02
CA VAL A 150 0.02 9.47 -12.91
C VAL A 150 1.03 9.90 -13.95
N ILE A 151 2.31 10.05 -13.57
CA ILE A 151 3.39 10.41 -14.50
C ILE A 151 3.56 9.32 -15.56
N VAL A 152 3.69 8.05 -15.15
CA VAL A 152 3.87 6.92 -16.06
C VAL A 152 2.68 6.77 -17.02
N PHE A 153 1.44 6.91 -16.54
CA PHE A 153 0.26 6.86 -17.39
C PHE A 153 0.20 8.02 -18.40
N ARG A 154 0.62 9.21 -17.97
CA ARG A 154 0.72 10.37 -18.86
C ARG A 154 1.76 10.15 -19.97
N ASP A 155 2.95 9.72 -19.59
CA ASP A 155 4.07 9.52 -20.51
C ASP A 155 3.79 8.38 -21.51
N ALA A 156 2.99 7.40 -21.09
CA ALA A 156 2.51 6.31 -21.92
C ALA A 156 1.27 6.65 -22.78
N GLY A 157 0.73 7.88 -22.67
CA GLY A 157 -0.50 8.28 -23.38
C GLY A 157 -1.75 7.52 -22.93
N ALA A 158 -1.77 6.99 -21.70
CA ALA A 158 -2.80 6.08 -21.17
C ALA A 158 -3.57 6.66 -19.97
N LEU A 159 -3.59 7.99 -19.83
CA LEU A 159 -4.28 8.66 -18.72
C LEU A 159 -5.79 8.40 -18.67
N ASP A 160 -6.39 8.13 -19.82
CA ASP A 160 -7.80 7.75 -19.97
C ASP A 160 -8.14 6.40 -19.34
N LEU A 161 -7.15 5.52 -19.17
CA LEU A 161 -7.30 4.24 -18.47
C LEU A 161 -7.20 4.39 -16.95
N LEU A 162 -6.62 5.49 -16.44
CA LEU A 162 -6.43 5.68 -15.01
C LEU A 162 -7.73 6.13 -14.34
N ARG A 163 -8.35 5.25 -13.60
CA ARG A 163 -9.49 5.52 -12.73
C ARG A 163 -9.16 5.08 -11.31
N ALA A 164 -8.63 6.00 -10.52
CA ALA A 164 -8.18 5.70 -9.18
C ALA A 164 -9.07 6.34 -8.11
N VAL A 165 -9.24 5.64 -6.99
CA VAL A 165 -9.87 6.19 -5.79
C VAL A 165 -8.85 6.18 -4.66
N ARG A 166 -8.60 7.34 -4.09
CA ARG A 166 -7.70 7.51 -2.95
C ARG A 166 -8.53 7.87 -1.70
N ARG A 167 -8.36 7.09 -0.63
CA ARG A 167 -9.01 7.36 0.65
C ARG A 167 -8.40 8.61 1.32
N GLY A 168 -9.23 9.59 1.63
CA GLY A 168 -8.87 10.83 2.31
C GLY A 168 -9.23 12.06 1.51
N THR A 169 -8.78 13.22 1.98
CA THR A 169 -8.98 14.52 1.31
C THR A 169 -7.90 14.77 0.27
N ALA A 170 -8.24 15.51 -0.77
CA ALA A 170 -7.27 15.97 -1.75
C ALA A 170 -6.18 16.84 -1.09
N PRO A 171 -4.93 16.79 -1.57
CA PRO A 171 -3.89 17.71 -1.13
C PRO A 171 -4.28 19.16 -1.38
N ARG A 172 -3.77 20.09 -0.57
CA ARG A 172 -3.99 21.55 -0.74
C ARG A 172 -3.48 22.06 -2.10
N SER A 173 -2.52 21.40 -2.68
CA SER A 173 -1.97 21.69 -4.02
C SER A 173 -2.86 21.28 -5.18
N GLY A 174 -4.03 20.69 -4.89
CA GLY A 174 -4.94 20.13 -5.88
C GLY A 174 -4.85 18.60 -5.98
N GLY A 175 -5.89 17.99 -6.58
CA GLY A 175 -5.94 16.54 -6.82
C GLY A 175 -5.10 16.12 -8.03
N LEU A 176 -4.72 14.84 -8.07
CA LEU A 176 -4.02 14.23 -9.19
C LEU A 176 -5.03 13.92 -10.33
N PRO A 177 -4.63 14.06 -11.61
CA PRO A 177 -5.45 13.64 -12.76
C PRO A 177 -5.84 12.15 -12.67
N GLY A 178 -7.11 11.84 -12.97
CA GLY A 178 -7.61 10.46 -12.92
C GLY A 178 -7.83 9.91 -11.51
N VAL A 179 -7.65 10.74 -10.45
CA VAL A 179 -7.78 10.34 -9.04
C VAL A 179 -8.96 11.03 -8.37
N THR A 180 -9.88 10.25 -7.84
CA THR A 180 -10.98 10.72 -7.00
C THR A 180 -10.62 10.52 -5.53
N TYR A 181 -10.90 11.53 -4.70
CA TYR A 181 -10.64 11.47 -3.26
C TYR A 181 -11.94 11.17 -2.51
N ALA A 182 -11.92 10.15 -1.63
CA ALA A 182 -13.09 9.67 -0.91
C ALA A 182 -12.86 9.64 0.60
N GLY A 183 -13.80 10.18 1.37
CA GLY A 183 -13.67 10.36 2.81
C GLY A 183 -13.73 9.08 3.65
N GLY A 184 -14.04 7.90 3.07
CA GLY A 184 -14.19 6.65 3.82
C GLY A 184 -14.12 5.40 2.97
N ASN A 185 -13.94 4.24 3.65
CA ASN A 185 -13.84 2.93 3.01
C ASN A 185 -15.03 2.55 2.09
N PRO A 186 -16.30 2.81 2.45
CA PRO A 186 -17.42 2.48 1.58
C PRO A 186 -17.37 3.13 0.21
N ALA A 187 -16.85 4.38 0.13
CA ALA A 187 -16.68 5.08 -1.13
C ALA A 187 -15.59 4.47 -2.02
N CYS A 188 -14.53 3.91 -1.41
CA CYS A 188 -13.47 3.20 -2.15
C CYS A 188 -13.93 1.82 -2.67
N ALA A 189 -14.93 1.21 -2.04
CA ALA A 189 -15.47 -0.07 -2.45
C ALA A 189 -16.60 0.06 -3.51
N ASN A 190 -16.98 1.28 -3.89
CA ASN A 190 -18.08 1.50 -4.85
C ASN A 190 -17.68 1.03 -6.23
N ARG A 191 -18.48 0.12 -6.82
CA ARG A 191 -18.29 -0.47 -8.17
C ARG A 191 -18.22 0.52 -9.32
N LYS A 192 -18.58 1.79 -9.12
CA LYS A 192 -18.47 2.83 -10.16
C LYS A 192 -17.03 3.13 -10.60
N TYR A 193 -16.04 2.67 -9.84
CA TYR A 193 -14.61 2.84 -10.12
C TYR A 193 -13.95 1.56 -10.65
N ASN A 194 -14.76 0.58 -11.03
CA ASN A 194 -14.32 -0.66 -11.64
C ASN A 194 -14.18 -0.49 -13.15
#